data_d27a9d8e7351c7fde720af829603122d
#
_entry.id   d27a9d8e7351c7fde720af829603122d
#
_cell.length_a   1.000
_cell.length_b   1.000
_cell.length_c   1.000
_cell.angle_alpha   90.00
_cell.angle_beta   90.00
_cell.angle_gamma   90.00
#
_symmetry.space_group_name_H-M   'P 1'
#
loop_
_entity.id
_entity.type
_entity.pdbx_description
1 polymer ?
#
loop_
_entity_poly.entity_id
_entity_poly.type
_entity_poly.pdbx_seq_one_letter_code
_entity_poly.pdbx_strand_id
1 'polypeptide(L)' 'MDNLKAEMQRNGLTVRDIMATIGCSEKTARNKINGETDFTYPEAEKVRNNLFPGLKMEYLFHSSAQPEKSA' A
#
# COMPACT_ATOMS: atom_id res chain seq x y z
N MET A 1 -1.14 -7.33 0.43
CA MET A 1 -1.75 -6.40 -0.54
C MET A 1 -1.13 -6.58 -1.89
N ASP A 2 -1.76 -7.46 -2.64
CA ASP A 2 -1.17 -7.92 -3.89
C ASP A 2 -1.06 -6.82 -4.94
N ASN A 3 -2.09 -5.98 -5.04
CA ASN A 3 -2.06 -4.93 -6.05
C ASN A 3 -0.98 -3.89 -5.73
N LEU A 4 -0.83 -3.55 -4.48
CA LEU A 4 0.20 -2.59 -4.09
C LEU A 4 1.58 -3.15 -4.39
N LYS A 5 1.83 -4.40 -4.03
CA LYS A 5 3.13 -5.03 -4.31
C LYS A 5 3.41 -5.08 -5.80
N ALA A 6 2.40 -5.44 -6.59
CA ALA A 6 2.57 -5.53 -8.04
C ALA A 6 2.94 -4.18 -8.63
N GLU A 7 2.26 -3.13 -8.18
CA GLU A 7 2.52 -1.80 -8.71
C GLU A 7 3.87 -1.26 -8.24
N MET A 8 4.26 -1.58 -7.01
CA MET A 8 5.57 -1.21 -6.53
C MET A 8 6.66 -1.83 -7.40
N GLN A 9 6.51 -3.11 -7.67
CA GLN A 9 7.49 -3.81 -8.50
C GLN A 9 7.52 -3.26 -9.92
N ARG A 10 6.33 -2.99 -10.46
CA ARG A 10 6.22 -2.46 -11.82
C ARG A 10 6.89 -1.11 -11.95
N ASN A 11 6.85 -0.30 -10.91
CA ASN A 11 7.40 1.04 -10.91
C ASN A 11 8.77 1.14 -10.26
N GLY A 12 9.36 0.02 -9.89
CA GLY A 12 10.69 0.02 -9.30
C GLY A 12 10.75 0.61 -7.91
N LEU A 13 9.65 0.52 -7.17
CA LEU A 13 9.59 1.05 -5.82
C LEU A 13 9.90 -0.04 -4.79
N THR A 14 10.42 0.38 -3.65
CA THR A 14 10.81 -0.54 -2.59
C THR A 14 10.17 -0.12 -1.28
N VAL A 15 10.41 -0.91 -0.25
CA VAL A 15 9.89 -0.60 1.08
C VAL A 15 10.39 0.77 1.55
N ARG A 16 11.55 1.19 1.10
CA ARG A 16 12.10 2.49 1.48
C ARG A 16 11.22 3.63 1.01
N ASP A 17 10.63 3.48 -0.17
CA ASP A 17 9.73 4.51 -0.69
C ASP A 17 8.51 4.65 0.19
N ILE A 18 7.99 3.53 0.68
CA ILE A 18 6.86 3.57 1.59
C ILE A 18 7.26 4.22 2.92
N MET A 19 8.42 3.82 3.45
CA MET A 19 8.92 4.41 4.69
C MET A 19 9.00 5.93 4.60
N ALA A 20 9.58 6.41 3.53
CA ALA A 20 9.74 7.85 3.33
C ALA A 20 8.40 8.55 3.18
N THR A 21 7.48 7.89 2.50
CA THR A 21 6.19 8.50 2.20
C THR A 21 5.31 8.65 3.44
N ILE A 22 5.26 7.63 4.29
CA ILE A 22 4.40 7.67 5.46
C ILE A 22 5.16 7.88 6.77
N GLY A 23 6.49 7.92 6.71
CA GLY A 23 7.28 8.25 7.89
C GLY A 23 7.31 7.17 8.95
N CYS A 24 7.52 5.91 8.56
CA CYS A 24 7.55 4.80 9.51
C CYS A 24 8.83 4.01 9.36
N SER A 25 9.02 3.04 10.27
CA SER A 25 10.18 2.15 10.22
C SER A 25 10.01 1.11 9.12
N GLU A 26 11.11 0.45 8.79
CA GLU A 26 11.08 -0.59 7.77
C GLU A 26 10.14 -1.72 8.16
N LYS A 27 10.20 -2.15 9.41
CA LYS A 27 9.34 -3.23 9.88
C LYS A 27 7.87 -2.87 9.74
N THR A 28 7.52 -1.66 10.13
CA THR A 28 6.14 -1.21 10.02
C THR A 28 5.70 -1.14 8.57
N ALA A 29 6.55 -0.62 7.71
CA ALA A 29 6.23 -0.52 6.29
C ALA A 29 6.02 -1.91 5.69
N ARG A 30 6.91 -2.85 6.01
CA ARG A 30 6.76 -4.21 5.50
C ARG A 30 5.48 -4.87 5.96
N ASN A 31 5.14 -4.68 7.23
CA ASN A 31 3.91 -5.26 7.76
C ASN A 31 2.69 -4.74 7.02
N LYS A 32 2.68 -3.44 6.74
CA LYS A 32 1.56 -2.84 6.02
C LYS A 32 1.50 -3.32 4.58
N ILE A 33 2.64 -3.39 3.92
CA ILE A 33 2.70 -3.86 2.53
C ILE A 33 2.24 -5.31 2.44
N ASN A 34 2.63 -6.13 3.41
CA ASN A 34 2.27 -7.55 3.42
C ASN A 34 0.85 -7.82 3.91
N GLY A 35 0.17 -6.80 4.40
CA GLY A 35 -1.21 -6.96 4.85
C GLY A 35 -1.34 -7.42 6.29
N GLU A 36 -0.24 -7.46 7.04
CA GLU A 36 -0.29 -7.84 8.45
C GLU A 36 -0.89 -6.74 9.31
N THR A 37 -0.68 -5.49 8.90
CA THR A 37 -1.37 -4.35 9.48
C THR A 37 -1.90 -3.51 8.33
N ASP A 38 -2.92 -2.71 8.61
CA ASP A 38 -3.55 -1.90 7.58
C ASP A 38 -2.91 -0.53 7.48
N PHE A 39 -2.94 0.02 6.26
CA PHE A 39 -2.65 1.43 6.11
C PHE A 39 -3.83 2.22 6.67
N THR A 40 -3.55 3.28 7.40
CA THR A 40 -4.62 4.21 7.77
C THR A 40 -5.02 4.97 6.51
N TYR A 41 -6.19 5.58 6.54
CA TYR A 41 -6.65 6.32 5.36
C TYR A 41 -5.67 7.43 4.96
N PRO A 42 -5.19 8.26 5.90
CA PRO A 42 -4.19 9.28 5.52
C PRO A 42 -2.92 8.68 4.95
N GLU A 43 -2.47 7.54 5.48
CA GLU A 43 -1.28 6.88 4.95
C GLU A 43 -1.52 6.39 3.54
N ALA A 44 -2.66 5.76 3.33
CA ALA A 44 -3.00 5.26 2.00
C ALA A 44 -3.08 6.40 1.00
N GLU A 45 -3.66 7.51 1.40
CA GLU A 45 -3.75 8.68 0.55
C GLU A 45 -2.37 9.20 0.16
N LYS A 46 -1.46 9.27 1.13
CA LYS A 46 -0.10 9.73 0.85
C LYS A 46 0.61 8.84 -0.14
N VAL A 47 0.49 7.53 0.06
CA VAL A 47 1.13 6.57 -0.83
C VAL A 47 0.58 6.73 -2.24
N ARG A 48 -0.73 6.78 -2.36
CA ARG A 48 -1.35 6.92 -3.68
C ARG A 48 -0.97 8.25 -4.33
N ASN A 49 -1.04 9.34 -3.61
CA ASN A 49 -0.79 10.65 -4.19
C ASN A 49 0.67 10.86 -4.57
N ASN A 50 1.59 10.31 -3.80
CA ASN A 50 3.01 10.54 -4.03
C ASN A 50 3.65 9.50 -4.92
N LEU A 51 3.19 8.27 -4.85
CA LEU A 51 3.84 7.17 -5.57
C LEU A 51 3.01 6.68 -6.76
N PHE A 52 1.69 6.77 -6.68
CA PHE A 52 0.81 6.23 -7.71
C PHE A 52 -0.32 7.21 -8.04
N PRO A 53 0.00 8.42 -8.50
CA PRO A 53 -1.04 9.44 -8.67
C PRO A 53 -2.09 9.09 -9.72
N GLY A 54 -1.78 8.18 -10.63
CA GLY A 54 -2.73 7.80 -11.66
C GLY A 54 -3.62 6.63 -11.29
N LEU A 55 -3.44 6.05 -10.10
CA LEU A 55 -4.17 4.85 -9.73
C LEU A 55 -5.22 5.17 -8.67
N LYS A 56 -6.24 4.31 -8.61
CA LYS A 56 -7.29 4.49 -7.63
C LYS A 56 -6.90 3.86 -6.31
N MET A 57 -7.29 4.50 -5.22
CA MET A 57 -7.01 3.96 -3.90
C MET A 57 -7.66 2.59 -3.70
N GLU A 58 -8.86 2.44 -4.22
CA GLU A 58 -9.56 1.16 -4.12
C GLU A 58 -8.76 0.03 -4.75
N TYR A 59 -8.14 0.31 -5.88
CA TYR A 59 -7.33 -0.69 -6.55
C TYR A 59 -6.09 -1.04 -5.76
N LEU A 60 -5.35 -0.01 -5.32
CA LEU A 60 -4.07 -0.22 -4.65
C LEU A 60 -4.22 -0.96 -3.33
N PHE A 61 -5.23 -0.61 -2.57
CA PHE A 61 -5.37 -1.13 -1.21
C PHE A 61 -6.47 -2.16 -1.08
N HIS A 62 -6.90 -2.70 -2.21
CA HIS A 62 -7.85 -3.79 -2.21
C HIS A 62 -7.12 -5.06 -1.75
N SER A 63 -7.75 -5.77 -0.82
CA SER A 63 -7.21 -7.03 -0.36
C SER A 63 -7.96 -8.17 -1.01
N SER A 64 -7.25 -9.03 -1.68
CA SER A 64 -7.89 -10.16 -2.33
C SER A 64 -8.44 -11.15 -1.30
N ALA A 65 -7.95 -11.07 -0.09
CA ALA A 65 -8.44 -11.92 0.99
C ALA A 65 -9.74 -11.40 1.59
N GLN A 66 -10.17 -10.21 1.23
CA GLN A 66 -11.37 -9.64 1.74
C GLN A 66 -12.56 -10.29 1.09
N PRO A 67 -13.37 -10.82 1.72
CA PRO A 67 -14.49 -11.48 1.07
C PRO A 67 -15.70 -10.61 1.00
N GLU A 68 -15.32 -10.26 1.10
CA GLU A 68 -16.08 -9.98 1.13
C GLU A 68 -16.93 -9.80 1.59
N LYS A 69 -16.67 -9.55 2.00
CA LYS A 69 -17.21 -9.36 2.49
C LYS A 69 -18.10 -9.17 2.22
N SER A 70 -18.02 -9.33 1.90
CA SER A 70 -18.70 -9.34 1.62
C SER A 70 -19.41 -9.64 1.61
N ALA A 71 -19.50 -9.73 1.75
CA ALA A 71 -20.21 -9.97 1.67
C ALA A 71 -20.71 -9.82 1.85
#